data_f9c4cac4a9029656129f3c80ff8c3050
#
_entry.id   f9c4cac4a9029656129f3c80ff8c3050
#
_cell.length_a   1.000
_cell.length_b   1.000
_cell.length_c   1.000
_cell.angle_alpha   90.00
_cell.angle_beta   90.00
_cell.angle_gamma   90.00
#
_symmetry.space_group_name_H-M   'P 1'
#
loop_
_entity.id
_entity.type
_entity.pdbx_description
1 polymer ?
#
loop_
_entity_poly.entity_id
_entity_poly.type
_entity_poly.pdbx_seq_one_letter_code
_entity_poly.pdbx_strand_id
1 'polypeptide(L)'
;MNFFKFFASASALFALCACDGNEFVLSFNTQNAPQQTYYLESTLNAILPTTDSVSGTPEAMNTHLNVRATNSLLTAYDDGSAKFQLKIDSVDYKSDKRTVEEFRSMERYMSTEHFQFKMAKDGDIRDAVIEDSVMLGTEALDLIRIFLKVQPLLPGKPVKLGETWDRQVEIPGTVNKTVVYKSFTLEDQYVHDGVQMAKIGMNIKYREIADSTSDLRMESKGFIVGSGTILFDMTHGAISNVKMELTGDLSVNDIVADNVSPDMHVIQKIKLRSEF
;
A
#
# COMPACT_ATOMS: atom_id res chain seq x y z
N MET A 1 -60.73 23.71 -49.91
CA MET A 1 -60.63 22.93 -48.69
C MET A 1 -59.39 22.03 -48.86
N ASN A 2 -58.18 22.54 -48.62
CA ASN A 2 -56.91 21.77 -48.65
C ASN A 2 -56.03 22.28 -47.55
N PHE A 3 -55.84 21.41 -46.55
CA PHE A 3 -54.93 21.62 -45.42
C PHE A 3 -53.48 21.28 -45.84
N PHE A 4 -52.62 22.27 -45.92
CA PHE A 4 -51.17 22.04 -46.03
C PHE A 4 -50.59 21.99 -44.58
N LYS A 5 -50.12 20.81 -44.24
CA LYS A 5 -49.34 20.61 -43.00
C LYS A 5 -47.88 20.98 -43.27
N PHE A 6 -47.42 22.05 -42.63
CA PHE A 6 -45.99 22.39 -42.48
C PHE A 6 -45.35 21.45 -41.50
N PHE A 7 -44.42 20.63 -41.97
CA PHE A 7 -43.47 19.94 -41.13
C PHE A 7 -42.28 20.89 -40.86
N ALA A 8 -42.18 21.41 -39.67
CA ALA A 8 -40.98 22.08 -39.22
C ALA A 8 -39.95 21.06 -38.79
N SER A 9 -38.90 20.88 -39.61
CA SER A 9 -37.71 20.11 -39.27
C SER A 9 -36.92 20.88 -38.21
N ALA A 10 -37.00 20.47 -36.96
CA ALA A 10 -36.08 20.93 -35.94
C ALA A 10 -34.74 20.21 -36.09
N SER A 11 -33.82 20.85 -36.80
CA SER A 11 -32.41 20.40 -36.81
C SER A 11 -31.82 20.72 -35.43
N ALA A 12 -31.75 19.69 -34.57
CA ALA A 12 -30.98 19.77 -33.35
C ALA A 12 -29.49 19.86 -33.73
N LEU A 13 -28.95 21.08 -33.66
CA LEU A 13 -27.50 21.28 -33.60
C LEU A 13 -27.01 20.64 -32.30
N PHE A 14 -26.45 19.43 -32.42
CA PHE A 14 -25.55 18.91 -31.39
C PHE A 14 -24.29 19.78 -31.43
N ALA A 15 -24.28 20.81 -30.58
CA ALA A 15 -23.03 21.44 -30.21
C ALA A 15 -22.15 20.36 -29.56
N LEU A 16 -21.19 19.88 -30.35
CA LEU A 16 -20.03 19.16 -29.81
C LEU A 16 -19.28 20.15 -28.92
N CYS A 17 -19.70 20.28 -27.69
CA CYS A 17 -18.81 20.77 -26.65
C CYS A 17 -17.62 19.81 -26.65
N ALA A 18 -16.50 20.27 -27.23
CA ALA A 18 -15.20 19.68 -26.96
C ALA A 18 -15.00 19.80 -25.45
N CYS A 19 -15.37 18.75 -24.70
CA CYS A 19 -15.06 18.63 -23.30
C CYS A 19 -13.53 18.55 -23.21
N ASP A 20 -12.92 19.59 -22.73
CA ASP A 20 -11.57 19.56 -22.20
C ASP A 20 -11.45 18.36 -21.26
N GLY A 21 -10.64 17.41 -21.65
CA GLY A 21 -10.25 16.15 -21.06
C GLY A 21 -11.08 15.65 -19.87
N ASN A 22 -11.67 14.48 -20.00
CA ASN A 22 -12.47 13.85 -18.95
C ASN A 22 -11.71 13.86 -17.61
N GLU A 23 -12.28 14.51 -16.62
CA GLU A 23 -11.80 14.49 -15.24
C GLU A 23 -12.44 13.32 -14.51
N PHE A 24 -11.65 12.63 -13.70
CA PHE A 24 -12.06 11.46 -12.94
C PHE A 24 -11.96 11.73 -11.44
N VAL A 25 -12.99 11.38 -10.71
CA VAL A 25 -12.98 11.41 -9.24
C VAL A 25 -12.61 10.03 -8.72
N LEU A 26 -11.45 9.95 -8.09
CA LEU A 26 -10.98 8.75 -7.41
C LEU A 26 -11.27 8.88 -5.92
N SER A 27 -12.03 7.96 -5.36
CA SER A 27 -12.44 8.01 -3.95
C SER A 27 -12.70 6.61 -3.41
N PHE A 28 -12.21 6.32 -2.22
CA PHE A 28 -12.60 5.13 -1.48
C PHE A 28 -14.06 5.21 -1.03
N ASN A 29 -14.74 4.08 -1.07
CA ASN A 29 -16.08 3.96 -0.51
C ASN A 29 -15.96 3.76 1.01
N THR A 30 -16.19 4.83 1.75
CA THR A 30 -16.15 4.85 3.21
C THR A 30 -17.53 4.80 3.85
N GLN A 31 -18.60 4.85 3.07
CA GLN A 31 -19.96 4.92 3.61
C GLN A 31 -20.69 3.57 3.53
N ASN A 32 -20.50 2.87 2.41
CA ASN A 32 -21.18 1.60 2.13
C ASN A 32 -20.19 0.59 1.55
N ALA A 33 -18.95 0.57 2.10
CA ALA A 33 -17.93 -0.34 1.62
C ALA A 33 -18.38 -1.80 1.82
N PRO A 34 -18.40 -2.62 0.75
CA PRO A 34 -18.63 -4.04 0.92
C PRO A 34 -17.46 -4.67 1.66
N GLN A 35 -17.72 -5.80 2.30
CA GLN A 35 -16.64 -6.59 2.86
C GLN A 35 -15.70 -7.05 1.74
N GLN A 36 -14.40 -6.92 1.95
CA GLN A 36 -13.37 -7.31 1.00
C GLN A 36 -12.45 -8.38 1.57
N THR A 37 -12.09 -9.35 0.75
CA THR A 37 -11.01 -10.28 1.07
C THR A 37 -9.76 -9.87 0.33
N TYR A 38 -8.68 -9.62 1.06
CA TYR A 38 -7.36 -9.34 0.52
C TYR A 38 -6.49 -10.59 0.49
N TYR A 39 -5.77 -10.77 -0.61
CA TYR A 39 -4.72 -11.76 -0.77
C TYR A 39 -3.41 -11.00 -1.01
N LEU A 40 -2.54 -11.01 -0.01
CA LEU A 40 -1.23 -10.37 -0.05
C LEU A 40 -0.16 -11.44 -0.25
N GLU A 41 0.69 -11.25 -1.25
CA GLU A 41 1.93 -11.99 -1.47
C GLU A 41 3.10 -11.02 -1.35
N SER A 42 4.07 -11.32 -0.50
CA SER A 42 5.31 -10.56 -0.39
C SER A 42 6.51 -11.49 -0.44
N THR A 43 7.46 -11.20 -1.32
CA THR A 43 8.76 -11.86 -1.35
C THR A 43 9.84 -10.84 -1.03
N LEU A 44 10.72 -11.18 -0.10
CA LEU A 44 11.87 -10.37 0.27
C LEU A 44 13.14 -11.16 0.03
N ASN A 45 14.05 -10.57 -0.74
CA ASN A 45 15.42 -11.05 -0.87
C ASN A 45 16.33 -9.99 -0.24
N ALA A 46 17.08 -10.36 0.77
CA ALA A 46 18.07 -9.51 1.39
C ALA A 46 19.46 -10.14 1.30
N ILE A 47 20.45 -9.37 0.92
CA ILE A 47 21.84 -9.78 0.91
C ILE A 47 22.49 -9.13 2.13
N LEU A 48 22.81 -9.96 3.11
CA LEU A 48 23.48 -9.55 4.34
C LEU A 48 24.99 -9.51 4.09
N PRO A 49 25.65 -8.41 4.35
CA PRO A 49 27.10 -8.38 4.28
C PRO A 49 27.71 -9.22 5.39
N THR A 50 28.83 -9.82 5.11
CA THR A 50 29.55 -10.63 6.09
C THR A 50 30.28 -9.76 7.10
N THR A 51 30.12 -10.07 8.38
CA THR A 51 30.88 -9.44 9.46
C THR A 51 32.32 -9.95 9.57
N ASP A 52 32.65 -11.08 8.94
CA ASP A 52 33.99 -11.65 8.97
C ASP A 52 34.84 -11.20 7.78
N SER A 53 35.84 -10.39 8.08
CA SER A 53 36.77 -9.79 7.10
C SER A 53 37.74 -10.80 6.45
N VAL A 54 37.65 -12.11 6.70
CA VAL A 54 38.65 -13.08 6.28
C VAL A 54 38.19 -14.09 5.21
N SER A 55 36.90 -14.36 5.07
CA SER A 55 36.44 -15.30 4.02
C SER A 55 34.92 -15.29 3.77
N GLY A 56 34.21 -14.27 4.18
CA GLY A 56 32.78 -14.32 4.21
C GLY A 56 32.12 -14.14 2.84
N THR A 57 31.42 -15.15 2.37
CA THR A 57 30.46 -15.01 1.28
C THR A 57 29.26 -14.23 1.80
N PRO A 58 28.74 -13.22 1.07
CA PRO A 58 27.49 -12.55 1.45
C PRO A 58 26.39 -13.56 1.69
N GLU A 59 25.66 -13.41 2.78
CA GLU A 59 24.61 -14.34 3.15
C GLU A 59 23.27 -13.82 2.60
N ALA A 60 22.62 -14.62 1.75
CA ALA A 60 21.30 -14.29 1.24
C ALA A 60 20.22 -14.74 2.22
N MET A 61 19.23 -13.91 2.44
CA MET A 61 18.01 -14.24 3.16
C MET A 61 16.81 -14.10 2.21
N ASN A 62 16.08 -15.19 2.03
CA ASN A 62 14.86 -15.21 1.23
C ASN A 62 13.65 -15.42 2.13
N THR A 63 12.67 -14.56 1.98
CA THR A 63 11.42 -14.66 2.74
C THR A 63 10.24 -14.62 1.78
N HIS A 64 9.27 -15.45 2.04
CA HIS A 64 8.01 -15.49 1.31
C HIS A 64 6.86 -15.45 2.32
N LEU A 65 5.91 -14.54 2.08
CA LEU A 65 4.76 -14.30 2.94
C LEU A 65 3.50 -14.27 2.09
N ASN A 66 2.54 -15.14 2.40
CA ASN A 66 1.18 -15.07 1.88
C ASN A 66 0.21 -14.80 3.02
N VAL A 67 -0.67 -13.85 2.84
CA VAL A 67 -1.69 -13.49 3.81
C VAL A 67 -3.05 -13.45 3.12
N ARG A 68 -4.03 -14.05 3.77
CA ARG A 68 -5.44 -13.79 3.50
C ARG A 68 -5.99 -12.99 4.65
N ALA A 69 -6.66 -11.87 4.34
CA ALA A 69 -7.26 -11.01 5.34
C ALA A 69 -8.62 -10.50 4.87
N THR A 70 -9.53 -10.33 5.82
CA THR A 70 -10.86 -9.77 5.58
C THR A 70 -10.93 -8.35 6.11
N ASN A 71 -11.26 -7.40 5.25
CA ASN A 71 -11.51 -6.00 5.59
C ASN A 71 -13.00 -5.73 5.68
N SER A 72 -13.44 -5.19 6.79
CA SER A 72 -14.85 -4.92 7.08
C SER A 72 -15.06 -3.50 7.56
N LEU A 73 -16.08 -2.83 7.04
CA LEU A 73 -16.54 -1.54 7.54
C LEU A 73 -17.21 -1.74 8.92
N LEU A 74 -16.70 -1.06 9.95
CA LEU A 74 -17.28 -1.06 11.28
C LEU A 74 -18.24 0.12 11.51
N THR A 75 -17.81 1.32 11.11
CA THR A 75 -18.57 2.56 11.34
C THR A 75 -18.23 3.57 10.26
N ALA A 76 -19.27 4.15 9.64
CA ALA A 76 -19.13 5.32 8.79
C ALA A 76 -19.36 6.60 9.61
N TYR A 77 -18.59 7.66 9.36
CA TYR A 77 -18.70 8.93 10.07
C TYR A 77 -19.24 10.04 9.14
N ASP A 78 -19.85 11.06 9.73
CA ASP A 78 -20.44 12.19 9.00
C ASP A 78 -19.38 13.04 8.27
N ASP A 79 -18.12 13.00 8.73
CA ASP A 79 -16.99 13.67 8.06
C ASP A 79 -16.53 12.97 6.76
N GLY A 80 -17.21 11.89 6.40
CA GLY A 80 -16.91 11.11 5.20
C GLY A 80 -15.78 10.11 5.38
N SER A 81 -15.20 9.98 6.58
CA SER A 81 -14.27 8.89 6.93
C SER A 81 -15.02 7.65 7.41
N ALA A 82 -14.30 6.56 7.59
CA ALA A 82 -14.86 5.34 8.18
C ALA A 82 -13.84 4.59 9.03
N LYS A 83 -14.32 3.84 10.01
CA LYS A 83 -13.55 2.89 10.78
C LYS A 83 -13.68 1.52 10.15
N PHE A 84 -12.55 0.91 9.86
CA PHE A 84 -12.44 -0.44 9.31
C PHE A 84 -11.75 -1.38 10.28
N GLN A 85 -11.99 -2.66 10.09
CA GLN A 85 -11.26 -3.75 10.73
C GLN A 85 -10.69 -4.65 9.65
N LEU A 86 -9.38 -4.86 9.69
CA LEU A 86 -8.67 -5.86 8.90
C LEU A 86 -8.35 -7.04 9.81
N LYS A 87 -9.02 -8.17 9.57
CA LYS A 87 -8.82 -9.42 10.27
C LYS A 87 -7.93 -10.33 9.43
N ILE A 88 -6.89 -10.88 10.02
CA ILE A 88 -6.05 -11.87 9.37
C ILE A 88 -6.73 -13.24 9.45
N ASP A 89 -7.06 -13.83 8.32
CA ASP A 89 -7.73 -15.13 8.23
C ASP A 89 -6.73 -16.28 8.15
N SER A 90 -5.63 -16.08 7.42
CA SER A 90 -4.53 -17.05 7.34
C SER A 90 -3.22 -16.39 6.93
N VAL A 91 -2.12 -16.99 7.36
CA VAL A 91 -0.75 -16.62 7.03
C VAL A 91 0.01 -17.87 6.64
N ASP A 92 0.79 -17.82 5.55
CA ASP A 92 1.82 -18.79 5.19
C ASP A 92 3.13 -18.01 5.05
N TYR A 93 4.08 -18.30 5.94
CA TYR A 93 5.37 -17.63 5.96
C TYR A 93 6.50 -18.63 5.84
N LYS A 94 7.45 -18.36 4.97
CA LYS A 94 8.65 -19.18 4.73
C LYS A 94 9.89 -18.29 4.67
N SER A 95 10.97 -18.77 5.28
CA SER A 95 12.28 -18.15 5.19
C SER A 95 13.35 -19.23 5.24
N ASP A 96 14.46 -19.00 4.56
CA ASP A 96 15.63 -19.90 4.60
C ASP A 96 16.45 -19.79 5.90
N LYS A 97 16.10 -18.84 6.78
CA LYS A 97 16.81 -18.54 8.04
C LYS A 97 16.07 -18.95 9.31
N ARG A 98 14.86 -19.49 9.21
CA ARG A 98 14.06 -19.87 10.38
C ARG A 98 13.62 -21.32 10.35
N THR A 99 13.45 -21.87 11.53
CA THR A 99 12.96 -23.26 11.69
C THR A 99 11.45 -23.34 11.43
N VAL A 100 10.97 -24.53 11.08
CA VAL A 100 9.53 -24.80 10.89
C VAL A 100 8.71 -24.50 12.15
N GLU A 101 9.30 -24.67 13.32
CA GLU A 101 8.63 -24.47 14.61
C GLU A 101 8.44 -22.98 14.92
N GLU A 102 9.45 -22.14 14.63
CA GLU A 102 9.33 -20.69 14.71
C GLU A 102 8.27 -20.15 13.74
N PHE A 103 8.15 -20.73 12.54
CA PHE A 103 7.10 -20.39 11.60
C PHE A 103 5.70 -20.67 12.12
N ARG A 104 5.46 -21.87 12.62
CA ARG A 104 4.14 -22.26 13.15
C ARG A 104 3.69 -21.39 14.30
N SER A 105 4.63 -20.99 15.16
CA SER A 105 4.35 -20.08 16.27
C SER A 105 3.94 -18.70 15.75
N MET A 106 4.64 -18.20 14.74
CA MET A 106 4.39 -16.91 14.10
C MET A 106 3.07 -16.90 13.32
N GLU A 107 2.80 -17.91 12.50
CA GLU A 107 1.55 -18.08 11.77
C GLU A 107 0.34 -18.10 12.72
N ARG A 108 0.46 -18.85 13.82
CA ARG A 108 -0.60 -18.92 14.83
C ARG A 108 -0.85 -17.57 15.48
N TYR A 109 0.21 -16.84 15.80
CA TYR A 109 0.10 -15.52 16.38
C TYR A 109 -0.57 -14.55 15.39
N MET A 110 -0.05 -14.44 14.17
CA MET A 110 -0.56 -13.51 13.15
C MET A 110 -2.00 -13.81 12.75
N SER A 111 -2.44 -15.06 12.75
CA SER A 111 -3.82 -15.45 12.43
C SER A 111 -4.85 -15.07 13.49
N THR A 112 -4.43 -14.64 14.69
CA THR A 112 -5.31 -14.10 15.72
C THR A 112 -5.43 -12.60 15.69
N GLU A 113 -4.57 -11.93 14.91
CA GLU A 113 -4.49 -10.48 14.87
C GLU A 113 -5.63 -9.85 14.07
N HIS A 114 -6.09 -8.71 14.56
CA HIS A 114 -6.98 -7.83 13.84
C HIS A 114 -6.57 -6.38 14.07
N PHE A 115 -6.68 -5.59 13.03
CA PHE A 115 -6.27 -4.20 13.05
C PHE A 115 -7.48 -3.31 12.82
N GLN A 116 -7.61 -2.28 13.63
CA GLN A 116 -8.63 -1.26 13.42
C GLN A 116 -7.96 0.04 13.01
N PHE A 117 -8.52 0.68 12.00
CA PHE A 117 -8.01 1.95 11.50
C PHE A 117 -9.15 2.84 11.00
N LYS A 118 -8.95 4.15 11.09
CA LYS A 118 -9.81 5.14 10.47
C LYS A 118 -9.22 5.52 9.11
N MET A 119 -10.04 5.48 8.06
CA MET A 119 -9.62 5.83 6.69
C MET A 119 -10.52 6.92 6.13
N ALA A 120 -9.91 7.93 5.51
CA ALA A 120 -10.60 8.97 4.76
C ALA A 120 -10.87 8.54 3.31
N LYS A 121 -11.71 9.29 2.59
CA LYS A 121 -12.07 9.00 1.18
C LYS A 121 -10.89 8.99 0.22
N ASP A 122 -9.82 9.71 0.54
CA ASP A 122 -8.58 9.71 -0.23
C ASP A 122 -7.62 8.57 0.14
N GLY A 123 -8.00 7.70 1.08
CA GLY A 123 -7.19 6.57 1.54
C GLY A 123 -6.20 6.91 2.65
N ASP A 124 -6.23 8.14 3.18
CA ASP A 124 -5.41 8.51 4.34
C ASP A 124 -5.88 7.74 5.57
N ILE A 125 -4.96 6.96 6.14
CA ILE A 125 -5.21 6.12 7.31
C ILE A 125 -4.72 6.85 8.54
N ARG A 126 -5.64 7.06 9.48
CA ARG A 126 -5.40 7.70 10.78
C ARG A 126 -5.82 6.75 11.88
N ASP A 127 -5.31 7.01 13.07
CA ASP A 127 -5.68 6.30 14.30
C ASP A 127 -5.62 4.76 14.12
N ALA A 128 -4.59 4.27 13.43
CA ALA A 128 -4.34 2.84 13.36
C ALA A 128 -3.96 2.34 14.75
N VAL A 129 -4.90 1.67 15.43
CA VAL A 129 -4.63 1.01 16.70
C VAL A 129 -4.02 -0.35 16.39
N ILE A 130 -2.75 -0.45 16.67
CA ILE A 130 -2.00 -1.71 16.63
C ILE A 130 -2.03 -2.22 18.07
N GLU A 131 -3.07 -2.98 18.41
CA GLU A 131 -3.10 -3.69 19.68
C GLU A 131 -2.02 -4.78 19.62
N ASP A 132 -0.97 -4.62 20.46
CA ASP A 132 0.11 -5.61 20.66
C ASP A 132 0.80 -6.14 19.40
N SER A 133 1.23 -5.26 18.50
CA SER A 133 2.11 -5.71 17.42
C SER A 133 3.40 -6.25 18.01
N VAL A 134 3.50 -7.56 18.17
CA VAL A 134 4.78 -8.20 18.39
C VAL A 134 5.61 -7.94 17.15
N MET A 135 6.59 -7.09 17.30
CA MET A 135 7.61 -6.86 16.30
C MET A 135 8.34 -8.18 16.09
N LEU A 136 7.96 -8.88 15.04
CA LEU A 136 8.63 -10.11 14.62
C LEU A 136 10.00 -9.74 14.00
N GLY A 137 10.85 -9.13 14.79
CA GLY A 137 12.30 -9.00 14.59
C GLY A 137 12.82 -8.46 13.26
N THR A 138 11.98 -8.36 12.24
CA THR A 138 12.31 -7.75 10.95
C THR A 138 11.10 -6.99 10.43
N GLU A 139 11.27 -5.73 10.07
CA GLU A 139 10.23 -4.85 9.47
C GLU A 139 9.56 -5.42 8.22
N ALA A 140 10.20 -6.39 7.56
CA ALA A 140 9.68 -7.07 6.39
C ALA A 140 8.41 -7.88 6.65
N LEU A 141 8.12 -8.19 7.93
CA LEU A 141 6.98 -9.00 8.36
C LEU A 141 5.87 -8.19 9.03
N ASP A 142 6.07 -6.90 9.19
CA ASP A 142 5.02 -6.02 9.68
C ASP A 142 3.94 -5.86 8.60
N LEU A 143 2.88 -6.62 8.73
CA LEU A 143 1.75 -6.63 7.79
C LEU A 143 1.11 -5.26 7.64
N ILE A 144 1.04 -4.49 8.72
CA ILE A 144 0.47 -3.14 8.67
C ILE A 144 1.37 -2.23 7.85
N ARG A 145 2.68 -2.27 8.06
CA ARG A 145 3.63 -1.48 7.27
C ARG A 145 3.60 -1.87 5.81
N ILE A 146 3.48 -3.17 5.48
CA ILE A 146 3.30 -3.62 4.09
C ILE A 146 2.00 -3.06 3.53
N PHE A 147 0.90 -3.16 4.26
CA PHE A 147 -0.39 -2.62 3.84
C PHE A 147 -0.32 -1.10 3.63
N LEU A 148 0.24 -0.35 4.56
CA LEU A 148 0.42 1.10 4.44
C LEU A 148 1.34 1.51 3.27
N LYS A 149 2.34 0.68 2.94
CA LYS A 149 3.20 0.92 1.76
C LYS A 149 2.41 0.77 0.45
N VAL A 150 1.55 -0.24 0.33
CA VAL A 150 0.77 -0.51 -0.90
C VAL A 150 -0.50 0.33 -1.00
N GLN A 151 -1.03 0.85 0.09
CA GLN A 151 -2.24 1.67 0.12
C GLN A 151 -2.07 2.93 -0.75
N PRO A 152 -2.89 3.14 -1.80
CA PRO A 152 -2.86 4.39 -2.54
C PRO A 152 -3.44 5.53 -1.72
N LEU A 153 -2.85 6.71 -1.89
CA LEU A 153 -3.41 7.97 -1.42
C LEU A 153 -3.93 8.74 -2.62
N LEU A 154 -5.23 8.82 -2.73
CA LEU A 154 -5.92 9.41 -3.86
C LEU A 154 -5.82 10.94 -3.85
N PRO A 155 -6.03 11.62 -4.99
CA PRO A 155 -5.74 13.05 -5.10
C PRO A 155 -6.68 13.97 -4.28
N GLY A 156 -7.87 13.48 -3.87
CA GLY A 156 -8.87 14.26 -3.16
C GLY A 156 -9.57 15.35 -4.00
N LYS A 157 -9.25 15.44 -5.29
CA LYS A 157 -9.83 16.32 -6.30
C LYS A 157 -9.95 15.55 -7.62
N PRO A 158 -10.76 16.02 -8.59
CA PRO A 158 -10.78 15.45 -9.93
C PRO A 158 -9.40 15.50 -10.58
N VAL A 159 -9.05 14.48 -11.35
CA VAL A 159 -7.77 14.34 -12.08
C VAL A 159 -8.01 13.91 -13.51
N LYS A 160 -7.08 14.26 -14.41
CA LYS A 160 -7.07 13.89 -15.83
C LYS A 160 -6.11 12.72 -16.08
N LEU A 161 -6.28 12.03 -17.19
CA LEU A 161 -5.30 11.06 -17.65
C LEU A 161 -3.93 11.74 -17.82
N GLY A 162 -2.88 11.09 -17.33
CA GLY A 162 -1.51 11.59 -17.30
C GLY A 162 -1.22 12.55 -16.15
N GLU A 163 -2.23 12.99 -15.38
CA GLU A 163 -1.99 13.86 -14.21
C GLU A 163 -1.32 13.10 -13.09
N THR A 164 -0.35 13.78 -12.45
CA THR A 164 0.44 13.25 -11.34
C THR A 164 0.13 13.98 -10.04
N TRP A 165 0.15 13.26 -8.92
CA TRP A 165 0.03 13.85 -7.59
C TRP A 165 0.98 13.17 -6.61
N ASP A 166 1.47 13.95 -5.66
CA ASP A 166 2.42 13.49 -4.64
C ASP A 166 1.77 13.42 -3.27
N ARG A 167 2.22 12.48 -2.46
CA ARG A 167 1.82 12.30 -1.07
C ARG A 167 3.02 11.91 -0.21
N GLN A 168 2.96 12.30 1.06
CA GLN A 168 3.90 11.88 2.09
C GLN A 168 3.13 11.25 3.24
N VAL A 169 3.63 10.14 3.76
CA VAL A 169 3.08 9.43 4.92
C VAL A 169 4.20 9.18 5.91
N GLU A 170 3.90 9.34 7.18
CA GLU A 170 4.75 8.87 8.27
C GLU A 170 4.13 7.60 8.85
N ILE A 171 4.90 6.52 8.84
CA ILE A 171 4.51 5.25 9.43
C ILE A 171 5.25 5.15 10.77
N PRO A 172 4.53 5.18 11.90
CA PRO A 172 5.17 5.08 13.20
C PRO A 172 5.83 3.71 13.37
N GLY A 173 6.93 3.67 14.07
CA GLY A 173 7.61 2.47 14.52
C GLY A 173 7.95 2.58 16.00
N THR A 174 8.42 1.51 16.62
CA THR A 174 8.77 1.51 18.05
C THR A 174 10.08 2.24 18.33
N VAL A 175 11.01 2.20 17.39
CA VAL A 175 12.36 2.81 17.53
C VAL A 175 12.57 3.90 16.51
N ASN A 176 12.08 3.66 15.27
CA ASN A 176 12.23 4.56 14.13
C ASN A 176 10.86 4.82 13.51
N LYS A 177 10.68 5.99 12.92
CA LYS A 177 9.57 6.25 12.02
C LYS A 177 10.01 6.09 10.58
N THR A 178 9.12 5.56 9.73
CA THR A 178 9.37 5.48 8.29
C THR A 178 8.66 6.63 7.59
N VAL A 179 9.42 7.47 6.89
CA VAL A 179 8.85 8.51 6.03
C VAL A 179 8.77 7.98 4.60
N VAL A 180 7.57 7.93 4.06
CA VAL A 180 7.26 7.39 2.74
C VAL A 180 6.77 8.52 1.84
N TYR A 181 7.49 8.75 0.75
CA TYR A 181 7.11 9.65 -0.34
C TYR A 181 6.53 8.82 -1.47
N LYS A 182 5.33 9.15 -1.91
CA LYS A 182 4.62 8.47 -2.99
C LYS A 182 4.26 9.47 -4.07
N SER A 183 4.54 9.15 -5.32
CA SER A 183 4.10 9.87 -6.49
C SER A 183 3.21 8.96 -7.32
N PHE A 184 2.04 9.43 -7.68
CA PHE A 184 1.04 8.66 -8.41
C PHE A 184 0.75 9.33 -9.75
N THR A 185 0.41 8.55 -10.76
CA THR A 185 -0.02 9.04 -12.08
C THR A 185 -1.25 8.26 -12.52
N LEU A 186 -2.33 8.94 -12.92
CA LEU A 186 -3.46 8.28 -13.56
C LEU A 186 -3.06 7.90 -14.99
N GLU A 187 -2.72 6.62 -15.22
CA GLU A 187 -2.19 6.13 -16.49
C GLU A 187 -3.29 5.78 -17.48
N ASP A 188 -4.40 5.22 -16.99
CA ASP A 188 -5.48 4.74 -17.84
C ASP A 188 -6.80 4.64 -17.08
N GLN A 189 -7.90 4.63 -17.82
CA GLN A 189 -9.25 4.36 -17.31
C GLN A 189 -10.00 3.51 -18.35
N TYR A 190 -10.58 2.40 -17.91
CA TYR A 190 -11.27 1.46 -18.78
C TYR A 190 -12.41 0.75 -18.04
N VAL A 191 -13.24 0.05 -18.80
CA VAL A 191 -14.30 -0.83 -18.25
C VAL A 191 -13.87 -2.27 -18.41
N HIS A 192 -13.92 -3.04 -17.33
CA HIS A 192 -13.65 -4.47 -17.30
C HIS A 192 -14.81 -5.19 -16.62
N ASP A 193 -15.47 -6.08 -17.30
CA ASP A 193 -16.64 -6.83 -16.83
C ASP A 193 -17.75 -5.93 -16.22
N GLY A 194 -17.96 -4.76 -16.81
CA GLY A 194 -18.95 -3.79 -16.35
C GLY A 194 -18.49 -2.90 -15.18
N VAL A 195 -17.29 -3.09 -14.68
CA VAL A 195 -16.68 -2.32 -13.60
C VAL A 195 -15.77 -1.23 -14.18
N GLN A 196 -15.94 0.01 -13.73
CA GLN A 196 -15.04 1.10 -14.10
C GLN A 196 -13.73 0.98 -13.31
N MET A 197 -12.62 0.88 -14.04
CA MET A 197 -11.29 0.70 -13.50
C MET A 197 -10.40 1.90 -13.80
N ALA A 198 -9.61 2.33 -12.82
CA ALA A 198 -8.50 3.24 -13.01
C ALA A 198 -7.18 2.49 -12.83
N LYS A 199 -6.26 2.67 -13.78
CA LYS A 199 -4.88 2.21 -13.68
C LYS A 199 -4.02 3.37 -13.19
N ILE A 200 -3.40 3.20 -12.04
CA ILE A 200 -2.59 4.22 -11.38
C ILE A 200 -1.16 3.70 -11.27
N GLY A 201 -0.23 4.41 -11.92
CA GLY A 201 1.20 4.20 -11.71
C GLY A 201 1.61 4.78 -10.35
N MET A 202 2.52 4.12 -9.65
CA MET A 202 3.05 4.57 -8.36
C MET A 202 4.56 4.48 -8.34
N ASN A 203 5.22 5.56 -7.91
CA ASN A 203 6.61 5.56 -7.49
C ASN A 203 6.66 5.79 -5.98
N ILE A 204 7.55 5.08 -5.31
CA ILE A 204 7.71 5.16 -3.86
C ILE A 204 9.18 5.32 -3.51
N LYS A 205 9.44 6.16 -2.52
CA LYS A 205 10.74 6.29 -1.88
C LYS A 205 10.51 6.39 -0.38
N TYR A 206 11.18 5.57 0.39
CA TYR A 206 11.09 5.68 1.84
C TYR A 206 12.46 5.57 2.50
N ARG A 207 12.53 6.16 3.68
CA ARG A 207 13.67 6.09 4.59
C ARG A 207 13.16 5.96 6.02
N GLU A 208 13.96 5.33 6.84
CA GLU A 208 13.75 5.32 8.26
C GLU A 208 14.44 6.51 8.90
N ILE A 209 13.80 7.09 9.89
CA ILE A 209 14.33 8.20 10.67
C ILE A 209 14.27 7.77 12.12
N ALA A 210 15.39 7.87 12.85
CA ALA A 210 15.42 7.61 14.27
C ALA A 210 14.40 8.49 15.00
N ASP A 211 13.62 7.88 15.89
CA ASP A 211 12.75 8.64 16.75
C ASP A 211 13.61 9.31 17.84
N SER A 212 13.53 10.64 17.91
CA SER A 212 14.29 11.43 18.89
C SER A 212 13.89 11.15 20.34
N THR A 213 12.77 10.46 20.54
CA THR A 213 12.26 10.09 21.87
C THR A 213 12.71 8.69 22.31
N SER A 214 13.34 7.92 21.43
CA SER A 214 13.85 6.58 21.72
C SER A 214 15.21 6.64 22.42
N ASP A 215 15.35 5.92 23.54
CA ASP A 215 16.64 5.71 24.20
C ASP A 215 17.60 4.85 23.36
N LEU A 216 17.07 4.11 22.39
CA LEU A 216 17.84 3.33 21.44
C LEU A 216 18.22 4.22 20.25
N ARG A 217 19.42 4.78 20.29
CA ARG A 217 19.96 5.62 19.23
C ARG A 217 20.44 4.80 18.02
N MET A 218 19.50 4.13 17.36
CA MET A 218 19.78 3.44 16.10
C MET A 218 19.40 4.35 14.94
N GLU A 219 20.34 4.72 14.11
CA GLU A 219 20.09 5.48 12.90
C GLU A 219 20.16 4.53 11.67
N SER A 220 19.05 4.38 10.99
CA SER A 220 19.04 3.68 9.70
C SER A 220 19.44 4.65 8.60
N LYS A 221 20.45 4.31 7.84
CA LYS A 221 20.89 5.06 6.65
C LYS A 221 20.52 4.29 5.40
N GLY A 222 20.15 5.03 4.38
CA GLY A 222 19.79 4.48 3.10
C GLY A 222 18.39 4.86 2.62
N PHE A 223 18.09 4.42 1.43
CA PHE A 223 16.78 4.62 0.81
C PHE A 223 16.32 3.33 0.18
N ILE A 224 15.03 3.06 0.33
CA ILE A 224 14.34 2.08 -0.51
C ILE A 224 13.51 2.86 -1.51
N VAL A 225 13.66 2.50 -2.78
CA VAL A 225 12.89 3.06 -3.88
C VAL A 225 12.13 1.95 -4.58
N GLY A 226 11.06 2.30 -5.24
CA GLY A 226 10.33 1.32 -6.02
C GLY A 226 9.27 1.93 -6.89
N SER A 227 8.68 1.07 -7.69
CA SER A 227 7.56 1.42 -8.55
C SER A 227 6.51 0.33 -8.54
N GLY A 228 5.33 0.68 -8.94
CA GLY A 228 4.23 -0.26 -8.99
C GLY A 228 3.05 0.24 -9.81
N THR A 229 2.08 -0.64 -9.91
CA THR A 229 0.79 -0.35 -10.56
C THR A 229 -0.33 -0.73 -9.62
N ILE A 230 -1.33 0.14 -9.53
CA ILE A 230 -2.55 -0.07 -8.78
C ILE A 230 -3.71 -0.12 -9.77
N LEU A 231 -4.53 -1.15 -9.67
CA LEU A 231 -5.83 -1.19 -10.31
C LEU A 231 -6.87 -0.82 -9.25
N PHE A 232 -7.53 0.30 -9.45
CA PHE A 232 -8.54 0.83 -8.56
C PHE A 232 -9.93 0.65 -9.17
N ASP A 233 -10.81 -0.03 -8.48
CA ASP A 233 -12.20 -0.20 -8.83
C ASP A 233 -12.96 1.08 -8.47
N MET A 234 -13.27 1.89 -9.47
CA MET A 234 -13.99 3.16 -9.29
C MET A 234 -15.47 2.94 -8.97
N THR A 235 -16.04 1.81 -9.38
CA THR A 235 -17.45 1.47 -9.13
C THR A 235 -17.69 1.18 -7.65
N HIS A 236 -16.80 0.39 -7.04
CA HIS A 236 -16.90 0.02 -5.63
C HIS A 236 -16.07 0.93 -4.70
N GLY A 237 -15.22 1.81 -5.27
CA GLY A 237 -14.35 2.70 -4.51
C GLY A 237 -13.31 1.92 -3.70
N ALA A 238 -12.59 1.01 -4.33
CA ALA A 238 -11.71 0.08 -3.63
C ALA A 238 -10.49 -0.33 -4.48
N ILE A 239 -9.44 -0.81 -3.82
CA ILE A 239 -8.31 -1.44 -4.50
C ILE A 239 -8.78 -2.78 -5.07
N SER A 240 -8.49 -3.04 -6.34
CA SER A 240 -8.67 -4.37 -6.96
C SER A 240 -7.35 -5.14 -6.98
N ASN A 241 -6.27 -4.50 -7.38
CA ASN A 241 -4.96 -5.14 -7.45
C ASN A 241 -3.83 -4.12 -7.24
N VAL A 242 -2.74 -4.56 -6.61
CA VAL A 242 -1.47 -3.82 -6.54
C VAL A 242 -0.34 -4.76 -6.89
N LYS A 243 0.61 -4.28 -7.71
CA LYS A 243 1.89 -4.93 -7.95
C LYS A 243 2.98 -3.90 -7.73
N MET A 244 3.95 -4.20 -6.89
CA MET A 244 5.02 -3.28 -6.53
C MET A 244 6.34 -4.03 -6.38
N GLU A 245 7.42 -3.40 -6.81
CA GLU A 245 8.78 -3.85 -6.57
C GLU A 245 9.58 -2.72 -5.91
N LEU A 246 10.26 -3.07 -4.83
CA LEU A 246 11.07 -2.18 -4.01
C LEU A 246 12.50 -2.68 -4.02
N THR A 247 13.47 -1.77 -4.07
CA THR A 247 14.90 -2.10 -3.97
C THR A 247 15.66 -0.98 -3.28
N GLY A 248 16.72 -1.33 -2.60
CA GLY A 248 17.59 -0.34 -1.96
C GLY A 248 18.60 -0.96 -1.03
N ASP A 249 19.45 -0.10 -0.53
CA ASP A 249 20.49 -0.45 0.42
C ASP A 249 20.16 0.20 1.77
N LEU A 250 20.23 -0.60 2.82
CA LEU A 250 19.98 -0.18 4.20
C LEU A 250 21.21 -0.50 5.04
N SER A 251 21.67 0.46 5.82
CA SER A 251 22.62 0.24 6.91
C SER A 251 22.01 0.68 8.23
N VAL A 252 22.33 -0.03 9.28
CA VAL A 252 21.90 0.31 10.65
C VAL A 252 23.15 0.73 11.41
N ASN A 253 23.19 1.98 11.88
CA ASN A 253 24.24 2.46 12.74
C ASN A 253 23.76 2.41 14.20
N ASP A 254 24.48 1.70 15.03
CA ASP A 254 24.37 1.85 16.47
C ASP A 254 25.23 3.04 16.91
N ILE A 255 24.57 4.17 17.19
CA ILE A 255 25.25 5.41 17.56
C ILE A 255 25.94 5.28 18.94
N VAL A 256 25.45 4.37 19.77
CA VAL A 256 26.01 4.16 21.13
C VAL A 256 27.28 3.32 21.07
N ALA A 257 27.31 2.31 20.19
CA ALA A 257 28.43 1.40 20.07
C ALA A 257 29.48 1.85 19.03
N ASP A 258 29.23 2.96 18.32
CA ASP A 258 30.05 3.44 17.19
C ASP A 258 30.29 2.37 16.11
N ASN A 259 29.34 1.43 16.01
CA ASN A 259 29.37 0.33 15.06
C ASN A 259 28.45 0.64 13.88
N VAL A 260 29.00 0.63 12.69
CA VAL A 260 28.25 0.70 11.43
C VAL A 260 28.01 -0.72 10.96
N SER A 261 26.76 -1.16 10.91
CA SER A 261 26.42 -2.38 10.19
C SER A 261 26.69 -2.16 8.70
N PRO A 262 27.29 -3.12 8.02
CA PRO A 262 27.48 -3.02 6.60
C PRO A 262 26.14 -2.95 5.86
N ASP A 263 26.16 -2.38 4.64
CA ASP A 263 24.96 -2.17 3.85
C ASP A 263 24.28 -3.49 3.48
N MET A 264 22.99 -3.59 3.78
CA MET A 264 22.15 -4.72 3.39
C MET A 264 21.40 -4.34 2.11
N HIS A 265 21.62 -5.08 1.03
CA HIS A 265 20.83 -4.90 -0.19
C HIS A 265 19.51 -5.65 -0.10
N VAL A 266 18.40 -4.94 -0.39
CA VAL A 266 17.04 -5.46 -0.26
C VAL A 266 16.32 -5.36 -1.59
N ILE A 267 15.64 -6.44 -1.98
CA ILE A 267 14.65 -6.47 -3.06
C ILE A 267 13.37 -7.06 -2.49
N GLN A 268 12.27 -6.30 -2.55
CA GLN A 268 10.96 -6.76 -2.10
C GLN A 268 9.94 -6.64 -3.24
N LYS A 269 9.20 -7.71 -3.49
CA LYS A 269 8.06 -7.72 -4.41
C LYS A 269 6.79 -7.94 -3.62
N ILE A 270 5.80 -7.10 -3.88
CA ILE A 270 4.52 -7.14 -3.19
C ILE A 270 3.40 -7.21 -4.23
N LYS A 271 2.48 -8.12 -4.02
CA LYS A 271 1.23 -8.22 -4.77
C LYS A 271 0.08 -8.23 -3.79
N LEU A 272 -0.92 -7.41 -4.04
CA LEU A 272 -2.18 -7.42 -3.34
C LEU A 272 -3.30 -7.62 -4.36
N ARG A 273 -4.21 -8.54 -4.09
CA ARG A 273 -5.46 -8.72 -4.84
C ARG A 273 -6.62 -8.65 -3.87
N SER A 274 -7.72 -8.05 -4.27
CA SER A 274 -8.95 -8.08 -3.48
C SER A 274 -10.10 -8.76 -4.23
N GLU A 275 -11.01 -9.32 -3.46
CA GLU A 275 -12.28 -9.89 -3.91
C GLU A 275 -13.41 -9.41 -3.00
N PHE A 276 -14.61 -9.21 -3.58
CA PHE A 276 -15.83 -8.81 -2.87
C PHE A 276 -16.71 -10.02 -2.57
#